data_bf57ebb21870cbefe965001ddd824e15
#
_entry.id   bf57ebb21870cbefe965001ddd824e15
#
_cell.length_a   1.000
_cell.length_b   1.000
_cell.length_c   1.000
_cell.angle_alpha   90.00
_cell.angle_beta   90.00
_cell.angle_gamma   90.00
#
_symmetry.space_group_name_H-M   'P 1'
#
loop_
_entity.id
_entity.type
_entity.pdbx_description
1 polymer ?
#
loop_
_entity_poly.entity_id
_entity_poly.type
_entity_poly.pdbx_seq_one_letter_code
_entity_poly.pdbx_strand_id
1 'polypeptide(L)'
;MSGMPIKTPKQLIAVIAAAFIVPIFIIVLLTQYVGNLASPTEGKNAYTDEAITERIKPIGTFSTEASTVNVAFVDDSATKTILSGEEVYNARCAACHAGGLLESPKLGDTQAWASRLSQGLDKLVYSALNGKGSMAAQGGGAHNDEEIKNAVIYLSNNSGGDF
;
A
#
# COMPACT_ATOMS: atom_id res chain seq x y z
N MET A 1 -20.57 -39.55 25.70
CA MET A 1 -19.31 -39.09 26.34
C MET A 1 -18.57 -40.34 26.80
N SER A 2 -17.62 -40.84 25.99
CA SER A 2 -16.88 -42.08 26.32
C SER A 2 -15.74 -41.70 27.25
N GLY A 3 -15.96 -41.90 28.54
CA GLY A 3 -14.91 -41.71 29.54
C GLY A 3 -13.80 -42.76 29.32
N MET A 4 -12.58 -42.32 29.11
CA MET A 4 -11.42 -43.19 29.07
C MET A 4 -11.26 -43.86 30.42
N PRO A 5 -11.27 -45.21 30.50
CA PRO A 5 -11.17 -45.91 31.77
C PRO A 5 -9.71 -45.92 32.25
N ILE A 6 -9.31 -44.88 32.98
CA ILE A 6 -8.04 -44.88 33.70
C ILE A 6 -8.25 -45.76 34.95
N LYS A 7 -7.78 -47.01 34.89
CA LYS A 7 -7.99 -47.98 35.92
C LYS A 7 -6.83 -48.12 36.90
N THR A 8 -5.66 -47.55 36.58
CA THR A 8 -4.47 -47.69 37.43
C THR A 8 -3.74 -46.35 37.61
N PRO A 9 -3.10 -46.15 38.78
CA PRO A 9 -2.31 -44.91 39.00
C PRO A 9 -1.20 -44.74 37.96
N LYS A 10 -0.63 -45.82 37.46
CA LYS A 10 0.41 -45.77 36.40
C LYS A 10 -0.14 -45.23 35.08
N GLN A 11 -1.38 -45.59 34.72
CA GLN A 11 -2.03 -45.04 33.51
C GLN A 11 -2.36 -43.55 33.66
N LEU A 12 -2.76 -43.13 34.86
CA LEU A 12 -2.98 -41.71 35.14
C LEU A 12 -1.71 -40.89 34.94
N ILE A 13 -0.60 -41.34 35.53
CA ILE A 13 0.70 -40.68 35.39
C ILE A 13 1.13 -40.64 33.92
N ALA A 14 0.96 -41.74 33.18
CA ALA A 14 1.32 -41.80 31.76
C ALA A 14 0.49 -40.81 30.90
N VAL A 15 -0.82 -40.71 31.16
CA VAL A 15 -1.71 -39.78 30.45
C VAL A 15 -1.34 -38.32 30.76
N ILE A 16 -1.06 -38.00 32.03
CA ILE A 16 -0.64 -36.65 32.42
C ILE A 16 0.70 -36.30 31.76
N ALA A 17 1.67 -37.22 31.82
CA ALA A 17 2.97 -37.00 31.17
C ALA A 17 2.83 -36.81 29.66
N ALA A 18 2.01 -37.63 28.99
CA ALA A 18 1.75 -37.52 27.57
C ALA A 18 1.08 -36.20 27.20
N ALA A 19 0.14 -35.72 28.03
CA ALA A 19 -0.54 -34.45 27.82
C ALA A 19 0.39 -33.22 27.81
N PHE A 20 1.53 -33.31 28.49
CA PHE A 20 2.57 -32.26 28.47
C PHE A 20 3.64 -32.53 27.42
N ILE A 21 4.14 -33.75 27.33
CA ILE A 21 5.27 -34.09 26.44
C ILE A 21 4.87 -33.97 24.97
N VAL A 22 3.67 -34.47 24.59
CA VAL A 22 3.24 -34.46 23.20
C VAL A 22 3.13 -33.03 22.61
N PRO A 23 2.44 -32.05 23.23
CA PRO A 23 2.37 -30.70 22.68
C PRO A 23 3.74 -30.01 22.66
N ILE A 24 4.60 -30.22 23.69
CA ILE A 24 5.95 -29.67 23.69
C ILE A 24 6.75 -30.22 22.51
N PHE A 25 6.68 -31.55 22.28
CA PHE A 25 7.38 -32.18 21.17
C PHE A 25 6.89 -31.66 19.80
N ILE A 26 5.58 -31.49 19.64
CA ILE A 26 5.00 -30.91 18.43
C ILE A 26 5.51 -29.48 18.22
N ILE A 27 5.54 -28.64 19.26
CA ILE A 27 6.05 -27.27 19.15
C ILE A 27 7.52 -27.26 18.74
N VAL A 28 8.36 -28.11 19.34
CA VAL A 28 9.77 -28.22 18.99
C VAL A 28 9.95 -28.66 17.54
N LEU A 29 9.18 -29.66 17.08
CA LEU A 29 9.23 -30.07 15.67
C LEU A 29 8.78 -28.97 14.71
N LEU A 30 7.71 -28.25 15.04
CA LEU A 30 7.23 -27.15 14.22
C LEU A 30 8.24 -26.01 14.17
N THR A 31 8.87 -25.65 15.28
CA THR A 31 9.90 -24.60 15.30
C THR A 31 11.12 -24.99 14.49
N GLN A 32 11.55 -26.24 14.56
CA GLN A 32 12.65 -26.73 13.71
C GLN A 32 12.27 -26.80 12.24
N TYR A 33 11.05 -27.22 11.93
CA TYR A 33 10.54 -27.27 10.56
C TYR A 33 10.49 -25.88 9.95
N VAL A 34 9.90 -24.88 10.65
CA VAL A 34 9.86 -23.50 10.21
C VAL A 34 11.25 -22.90 10.11
N GLY A 35 12.14 -23.20 11.06
CA GLY A 35 13.54 -22.74 11.03
C GLY A 35 14.33 -23.31 9.85
N ASN A 36 13.98 -24.49 9.35
CA ASN A 36 14.60 -25.08 8.15
C ASN A 36 13.99 -24.58 6.84
N LEU A 37 12.70 -24.18 6.85
CA LEU A 37 12.06 -23.57 5.68
C LEU A 37 12.48 -22.10 5.51
N ALA A 38 12.59 -21.35 6.61
CA ALA A 38 13.15 -20.02 6.58
C ALA A 38 14.66 -20.18 6.47
N SER A 39 15.21 -20.08 5.26
CA SER A 39 16.67 -20.10 5.05
C SER A 39 17.32 -19.12 6.03
N PRO A 40 18.17 -19.60 6.97
CA PRO A 40 18.70 -18.74 8.03
C PRO A 40 19.61 -17.61 7.50
N THR A 41 19.96 -17.70 6.23
CA THR A 41 20.83 -16.76 5.53
C THR A 41 20.11 -15.54 4.95
N GLU A 42 18.87 -15.67 4.47
CA GLU A 42 18.18 -14.52 3.85
C GLU A 42 17.74 -13.47 4.87
N GLY A 43 17.28 -13.88 6.05
CA GLY A 43 16.85 -12.94 7.09
C GLY A 43 18.01 -12.23 7.81
N LYS A 44 19.14 -12.91 8.04
CA LYS A 44 20.31 -12.34 8.72
C LYS A 44 21.07 -11.37 7.80
N ASN A 45 21.19 -11.71 6.52
CA ASN A 45 21.86 -10.85 5.55
C ASN A 45 21.03 -9.61 5.19
N ALA A 46 19.70 -9.64 5.43
CA ALA A 46 18.83 -8.49 5.18
C ALA A 46 19.08 -7.32 6.14
N TYR A 47 19.71 -7.55 7.28
CA TYR A 47 20.00 -6.56 8.32
C TYR A 47 21.49 -6.33 8.53
N THR A 48 22.35 -6.79 7.63
CA THR A 48 23.76 -6.42 7.64
C THR A 48 23.95 -4.96 7.26
N ASP A 49 25.00 -4.33 7.75
CA ASP A 49 25.29 -2.92 7.44
C ASP A 49 25.42 -2.69 5.93
N GLU A 50 25.96 -3.67 5.19
CA GLU A 50 26.04 -3.62 3.73
C GLU A 50 24.66 -3.65 3.07
N ALA A 51 23.77 -4.55 3.51
CA ALA A 51 22.42 -4.66 2.95
C ALA A 51 21.55 -3.44 3.29
N ILE A 52 21.76 -2.85 4.45
CA ILE A 52 21.08 -1.59 4.83
C ILE A 52 21.63 -0.46 3.96
N THR A 53 22.94 -0.34 3.83
CA THR A 53 23.59 0.70 3.03
C THR A 53 23.14 0.63 1.56
N GLU A 54 23.05 -0.57 0.98
CA GLU A 54 22.59 -0.73 -0.40
C GLU A 54 21.13 -0.33 -0.58
N ARG A 55 20.26 -0.61 0.40
CA ARG A 55 18.83 -0.22 0.34
C ARG A 55 18.60 1.26 0.52
N ILE A 56 19.42 1.95 1.30
CA ILE A 56 19.31 3.40 1.54
C ILE A 56 20.21 4.21 0.60
N LYS A 57 20.92 3.55 -0.30
CA LYS A 57 21.76 4.21 -1.28
C LYS A 57 20.94 5.19 -2.12
N PRO A 58 21.33 6.45 -2.18
CA PRO A 58 20.60 7.43 -2.97
C PRO A 58 20.58 7.01 -4.44
N ILE A 59 19.42 7.09 -5.08
CA ILE A 59 19.19 6.71 -6.49
C ILE A 59 19.89 7.70 -7.45
N GLY A 60 20.43 8.81 -6.93
CA GLY A 60 21.14 9.82 -7.72
C GLY A 60 22.47 10.21 -7.11
N THR A 61 23.45 10.49 -7.94
CA THR A 61 24.71 11.12 -7.55
C THR A 61 24.56 12.62 -7.59
N PHE A 62 24.64 13.26 -6.44
CA PHE A 62 24.75 14.71 -6.37
C PHE A 62 26.23 15.08 -6.50
N SER A 63 26.63 15.71 -7.60
CA SER A 63 27.97 16.24 -7.77
C SER A 63 28.03 17.66 -7.21
N THR A 64 28.80 17.85 -6.14
CA THR A 64 29.12 19.19 -5.59
C THR A 64 30.34 19.83 -6.26
N GLU A 65 30.98 19.13 -7.17
CA GLU A 65 32.03 19.75 -7.97
C GLU A 65 31.42 20.67 -9.01
N ALA A 66 31.87 21.93 -9.00
CA ALA A 66 31.56 22.87 -10.05
C ALA A 66 32.27 22.44 -11.35
N SER A 67 31.86 21.29 -11.88
CA SER A 67 32.10 21.02 -13.29
C SER A 67 31.42 22.12 -14.04
N THR A 68 32.18 22.82 -14.85
CA THR A 68 31.67 23.68 -15.93
C THR A 68 30.93 22.78 -16.92
N VAL A 69 29.87 22.16 -16.45
CA VAL A 69 28.87 21.63 -17.34
C VAL A 69 28.28 22.87 -17.98
N ASN A 70 28.57 23.04 -19.26
CA ASN A 70 27.70 23.83 -20.11
C ASN A 70 26.29 23.30 -19.88
N VAL A 71 25.62 23.78 -18.87
CA VAL A 71 24.17 23.71 -18.81
C VAL A 71 23.75 24.57 -20.00
N ALA A 72 23.64 23.95 -21.18
CA ALA A 72 22.64 24.41 -22.08
C ALA A 72 21.44 24.61 -21.17
N PHE A 73 21.06 25.84 -20.91
CA PHE A 73 19.81 26.17 -20.29
C PHE A 73 18.79 25.33 -21.03
N VAL A 74 18.41 24.22 -20.46
CA VAL A 74 17.17 23.59 -20.84
C VAL A 74 16.18 24.65 -20.41
N ASP A 75 15.76 25.41 -21.38
CA ASP A 75 14.67 26.35 -21.29
C ASP A 75 13.59 25.58 -20.52
N ASP A 76 13.25 26.04 -19.31
CA ASP A 76 12.23 25.48 -18.45
C ASP A 76 10.84 25.72 -19.05
N SER A 77 10.78 26.10 -20.31
CA SER A 77 9.66 26.01 -21.25
C SER A 77 9.62 24.69 -22.02
N ALA A 78 10.36 23.64 -21.60
CA ALA A 78 9.91 22.30 -21.92
C ALA A 78 8.55 22.17 -21.26
N THR A 79 7.49 22.40 -22.01
CA THR A 79 6.08 22.23 -21.68
C THR A 79 5.99 20.92 -20.90
N LYS A 80 5.95 21.02 -19.55
CA LYS A 80 5.69 19.87 -18.70
C LYS A 80 4.36 19.35 -19.20
N THR A 81 4.39 18.26 -19.96
CA THR A 81 3.19 17.67 -20.53
C THR A 81 2.27 17.33 -19.37
N ILE A 82 1.18 18.08 -19.24
CA ILE A 82 0.18 17.86 -18.20
C ILE A 82 -0.35 16.47 -18.42
N LEU A 83 -0.28 15.62 -17.38
CA LEU A 83 -0.76 14.26 -17.44
C LEU A 83 -2.28 14.23 -17.67
N SER A 84 -2.72 13.24 -18.42
CA SER A 84 -4.14 13.01 -18.64
C SER A 84 -4.85 12.62 -17.34
N GLY A 85 -6.16 12.86 -17.27
CA GLY A 85 -6.95 12.49 -16.10
C GLY A 85 -6.91 10.99 -15.80
N GLU A 86 -6.84 10.15 -16.82
CA GLU A 86 -6.73 8.71 -16.67
C GLU A 86 -5.39 8.28 -16.07
N GLU A 87 -4.29 8.85 -16.53
CA GLU A 87 -2.95 8.57 -16.01
C GLU A 87 -2.84 8.94 -14.54
N VAL A 88 -3.32 10.12 -14.17
CA VAL A 88 -3.34 10.58 -12.77
C VAL A 88 -4.29 9.75 -11.91
N TYR A 89 -5.47 9.41 -12.44
CA TYR A 89 -6.40 8.49 -11.77
C TYR A 89 -5.72 7.16 -11.44
N ASN A 90 -5.08 6.53 -12.41
CA ASN A 90 -4.40 5.24 -12.22
C ASN A 90 -3.23 5.33 -11.23
N ALA A 91 -2.49 6.44 -11.24
CA ALA A 91 -1.35 6.64 -10.36
C ALA A 91 -1.73 6.92 -8.90
N ARG A 92 -2.86 7.59 -8.64
CA ARG A 92 -3.17 8.14 -7.30
C ARG A 92 -4.54 7.76 -6.75
N CYS A 93 -5.56 7.71 -7.60
CA CYS A 93 -6.95 7.59 -7.16
C CYS A 93 -7.44 6.14 -7.14
N ALA A 94 -6.97 5.32 -8.08
CA ALA A 94 -7.41 3.94 -8.29
C ALA A 94 -7.24 3.06 -7.05
N ALA A 95 -6.22 3.28 -6.24
CA ALA A 95 -5.98 2.51 -5.02
C ALA A 95 -7.22 2.45 -4.10
N CYS A 96 -7.98 3.55 -4.02
CA CYS A 96 -9.21 3.61 -3.24
C CYS A 96 -10.46 3.50 -4.12
N HIS A 97 -10.50 4.25 -5.25
CA HIS A 97 -11.70 4.39 -6.06
C HIS A 97 -11.96 3.25 -7.05
N ALA A 98 -11.00 2.34 -7.29
CA ALA A 98 -11.27 1.13 -8.07
C ALA A 98 -12.01 0.06 -7.23
N GLY A 99 -11.58 -0.14 -5.99
CA GLY A 99 -12.13 -1.16 -5.10
C GLY A 99 -13.19 -0.67 -4.11
N GLY A 100 -13.31 0.64 -3.90
CA GLY A 100 -14.19 1.21 -2.86
C GLY A 100 -13.59 1.14 -1.46
N LEU A 101 -12.26 1.20 -1.35
CA LEU A 101 -11.57 1.16 -0.06
C LEU A 101 -11.97 2.38 0.80
N LEU A 102 -12.13 2.17 2.12
CA LEU A 102 -12.54 3.21 3.08
C LEU A 102 -13.86 3.91 2.69
N GLU A 103 -14.81 3.15 2.13
CA GLU A 103 -16.12 3.64 1.68
C GLU A 103 -16.02 4.70 0.56
N SER A 104 -14.91 4.70 -0.19
CA SER A 104 -14.76 5.59 -1.35
C SER A 104 -15.72 5.16 -2.46
N PRO A 105 -16.38 6.12 -3.14
CA PRO A 105 -17.25 5.79 -4.27
C PRO A 105 -16.42 5.21 -5.41
N LYS A 106 -16.84 4.06 -5.92
CA LYS A 106 -16.11 3.36 -6.99
C LYS A 106 -16.23 4.08 -8.33
N LEU A 107 -15.22 3.93 -9.16
CA LEU A 107 -15.29 4.31 -10.56
C LEU A 107 -16.44 3.55 -11.23
N GLY A 108 -17.30 4.26 -11.94
CA GLY A 108 -18.46 3.70 -12.64
C GLY A 108 -19.71 3.48 -11.79
N ASP A 109 -19.66 3.68 -10.48
CA ASP A 109 -20.81 3.57 -9.59
C ASP A 109 -21.65 4.86 -9.63
N THR A 110 -22.51 4.98 -10.64
CA THR A 110 -23.36 6.16 -10.86
C THR A 110 -24.24 6.47 -9.65
N GLN A 111 -24.67 5.46 -8.90
CA GLN A 111 -25.54 5.65 -7.74
C GLN A 111 -24.77 6.27 -6.57
N ALA A 112 -23.58 5.75 -6.27
CA ALA A 112 -22.71 6.31 -5.23
C ALA A 112 -22.22 7.73 -5.58
N TRP A 113 -22.09 8.04 -6.87
CA TRP A 113 -21.63 9.34 -7.35
C TRP A 113 -22.73 10.39 -7.48
N ALA A 114 -24.01 10.01 -7.65
CA ALA A 114 -25.11 10.93 -7.92
C ALA A 114 -25.16 12.14 -6.98
N SER A 115 -25.10 11.91 -5.67
CA SER A 115 -25.15 12.99 -4.66
C SER A 115 -23.89 13.86 -4.63
N ARG A 116 -22.78 13.36 -5.17
CA ARG A 116 -21.52 14.10 -5.27
C ARG A 116 -21.47 14.95 -6.52
N LEU A 117 -21.88 14.38 -7.64
CA LEU A 117 -21.95 15.08 -8.94
C LEU A 117 -22.87 16.29 -8.88
N SER A 118 -23.98 16.21 -8.14
CA SER A 118 -24.91 17.34 -7.94
C SER A 118 -24.26 18.55 -7.23
N GLN A 119 -23.11 18.40 -6.60
CA GLN A 119 -22.38 19.50 -5.96
C GLN A 119 -21.53 20.32 -6.96
N GLY A 120 -21.39 19.84 -8.19
CA GLY A 120 -20.60 20.47 -9.24
C GLY A 120 -19.10 20.19 -9.17
N LEU A 121 -18.43 20.42 -10.31
CA LEU A 121 -17.01 20.13 -10.49
C LEU A 121 -16.11 20.81 -9.47
N ASP A 122 -16.32 22.10 -9.22
CA ASP A 122 -15.46 22.87 -8.30
C ASP A 122 -15.45 22.28 -6.90
N LYS A 123 -16.58 21.78 -6.42
CA LYS A 123 -16.65 21.17 -5.09
C LYS A 123 -15.98 19.79 -5.06
N LEU A 124 -16.05 19.05 -6.15
CA LEU A 124 -15.34 17.78 -6.29
C LEU A 124 -13.84 17.99 -6.32
N VAL A 125 -13.37 18.94 -7.12
CA VAL A 125 -11.94 19.33 -7.19
C VAL A 125 -11.44 19.82 -5.83
N TYR A 126 -12.19 20.71 -5.18
CA TYR A 126 -11.87 21.18 -3.83
C TYR A 126 -11.72 20.01 -2.84
N SER A 127 -12.63 19.04 -2.90
CA SER A 127 -12.57 17.86 -2.02
C SER A 127 -11.35 16.97 -2.33
N ALA A 128 -10.95 16.85 -3.57
CA ALA A 128 -9.76 16.12 -3.96
C ALA A 128 -8.47 16.82 -3.51
N LEU A 129 -8.39 18.12 -3.68
CA LEU A 129 -7.20 18.90 -3.31
C LEU A 129 -7.01 18.98 -1.79
N ASN A 130 -8.09 19.14 -1.03
CA ASN A 130 -8.04 19.38 0.42
C ASN A 130 -8.33 18.14 1.27
N GLY A 131 -8.79 17.06 0.65
CA GLY A 131 -9.25 15.86 1.35
C GLY A 131 -10.70 15.96 1.82
N LYS A 132 -11.32 14.81 2.10
CA LYS A 132 -12.69 14.71 2.61
C LYS A 132 -12.90 13.42 3.40
N GLY A 133 -13.12 13.52 4.71
CA GLY A 133 -13.28 12.35 5.57
C GLY A 133 -12.03 11.47 5.56
N SER A 134 -12.16 10.22 5.12
CA SER A 134 -11.02 9.28 5.00
C SER A 134 -10.16 9.53 3.74
N MET A 135 -10.60 10.37 2.82
CA MET A 135 -9.82 10.73 1.64
C MET A 135 -8.74 11.74 1.99
N ALA A 136 -7.49 11.37 1.79
CA ALA A 136 -6.36 12.27 2.00
C ALA A 136 -6.33 13.40 0.95
N ALA A 137 -5.82 14.57 1.35
CA ALA A 137 -5.59 15.68 0.44
C ALA A 137 -4.57 15.31 -0.66
N GLN A 138 -4.84 15.69 -1.90
CA GLN A 138 -3.98 15.47 -3.05
C GLN A 138 -3.26 16.74 -3.52
N GLY A 139 -3.66 17.91 -3.04
CA GLY A 139 -3.01 19.17 -3.33
C GLY A 139 -1.59 19.25 -2.75
N GLY A 140 -0.67 19.92 -3.45
CA GLY A 140 0.73 20.06 -3.05
C GLY A 140 1.56 18.77 -3.13
N GLY A 141 1.03 17.71 -3.74
CA GLY A 141 1.71 16.43 -3.94
C GLY A 141 2.55 16.37 -5.23
N ALA A 142 2.74 15.15 -5.75
CA ALA A 142 3.52 14.91 -6.96
C ALA A 142 2.86 15.43 -8.25
N HIS A 143 1.54 15.63 -8.22
CA HIS A 143 0.74 16.16 -9.33
C HIS A 143 0.30 17.57 -9.00
N ASN A 144 0.26 18.43 -10.01
CA ASN A 144 -0.24 19.79 -9.84
C ASN A 144 -1.79 19.80 -9.79
N ASP A 145 -2.36 20.93 -9.40
CA ASP A 145 -3.81 21.06 -9.18
C ASP A 145 -4.62 20.82 -10.47
N GLU A 146 -4.05 21.15 -11.64
CA GLU A 146 -4.69 20.92 -12.94
C GLU A 146 -4.71 19.42 -13.29
N GLU A 147 -3.65 18.71 -13.05
CA GLU A 147 -3.58 17.25 -13.20
C GLU A 147 -4.57 16.54 -12.27
N ILE A 148 -4.69 16.99 -11.01
CA ILE A 148 -5.70 16.48 -10.07
C ILE A 148 -7.11 16.80 -10.57
N LYS A 149 -7.35 18.01 -11.09
CA LYS A 149 -8.63 18.37 -11.70
C LYS A 149 -8.99 17.45 -12.88
N ASN A 150 -8.03 17.16 -13.76
CA ASN A 150 -8.23 16.24 -14.87
C ASN A 150 -8.64 14.84 -14.39
N ALA A 151 -8.00 14.34 -13.33
CA ALA A 151 -8.36 13.05 -12.72
C ALA A 151 -9.77 13.06 -12.10
N VAL A 152 -10.19 14.18 -11.50
CA VAL A 152 -11.54 14.35 -10.97
C VAL A 152 -12.58 14.34 -12.11
N ILE A 153 -12.30 15.04 -13.22
CA ILE A 153 -13.15 15.03 -14.42
C ILE A 153 -13.24 13.60 -14.98
N TYR A 154 -12.12 12.91 -15.14
CA TYR A 154 -12.09 11.53 -15.62
C TYR A 154 -12.97 10.61 -14.76
N LEU A 155 -12.76 10.63 -13.44
CA LEU A 155 -13.50 9.81 -12.48
C LEU A 155 -14.99 10.14 -12.48
N SER A 156 -15.33 11.42 -12.51
CA SER A 156 -16.71 11.90 -12.50
C SER A 156 -17.46 11.52 -13.78
N ASN A 157 -16.85 11.75 -14.95
CA ASN A 157 -17.49 11.45 -16.23
C ASN A 157 -17.67 9.94 -16.45
N ASN A 158 -16.71 9.14 -16.01
CA ASN A 158 -16.86 7.67 -16.03
C ASN A 158 -17.84 7.16 -14.97
N SER A 159 -18.37 8.02 -14.11
CA SER A 159 -19.33 7.66 -13.04
C SER A 159 -20.69 8.36 -13.18
N GLY A 160 -21.01 8.85 -14.38
CA GLY A 160 -22.31 9.45 -14.72
C GLY A 160 -22.32 10.98 -14.65
N GLY A 161 -21.17 11.62 -14.55
CA GLY A 161 -21.01 13.07 -14.72
C GLY A 161 -20.86 13.47 -16.18
N ASP A 162 -20.94 14.76 -16.43
CA ASP A 162 -20.72 15.41 -17.73
C ASP A 162 -20.09 16.79 -17.49
N PHE A 163 -18.74 16.78 -17.28
CA PHE A 163 -17.94 17.98 -16.97
C PHE A 163 -16.87 18.24 -18.03
#